data_10edde940106638f32aae09a8b3344df
#
_entry.id   10edde940106638f32aae09a8b3344df
#
_cell.length_a   1.000
_cell.length_b   1.000
_cell.length_c   1.000
_cell.angle_alpha   90.00
_cell.angle_beta   90.00
_cell.angle_gamma   90.00
#
_symmetry.space_group_name_H-M   'P 1'
#
loop_
_entity.id
_entity.type
_entity.pdbx_description
1 polymer ?
#
loop_
_entity_poly.entity_id
_entity_poly.type
_entity_poly.pdbx_seq_one_letter_code
_entity_poly.pdbx_strand_id
1 'polypeptide(L)'
;MSDRLLAGMSLTEAVLVAQAVASGAMCGLIWFVQVVHYPLFAAIGGDRSSDYAHENQRRTTPVVLPFMLVEVVTAMTIAVWPPQGIPPWLAAVGFALVAIIWGSTFLLQVPLHGRLARDGHASDVVAALVRGNWIRTVAWTARAVLAAWMLRAAG
;
A
#
# COMPACT_ATOMS: atom_id res chain seq x y z
N MET A 1 22.54 -17.15 -14.86
CA MET A 1 22.17 -17.40 -13.45
C MET A 1 20.71 -17.08 -13.18
N SER A 2 20.13 -16.12 -13.91
CA SER A 2 18.71 -15.70 -13.78
C SER A 2 17.71 -16.80 -14.18
N ASP A 3 17.94 -17.50 -15.26
CA ASP A 3 16.98 -18.47 -15.82
C ASP A 3 16.81 -19.76 -14.98
N ARG A 4 17.80 -20.09 -14.14
CA ARG A 4 17.71 -21.24 -13.22
C ARG A 4 16.92 -20.96 -11.95
N LEU A 5 16.78 -19.68 -11.56
CA LEU A 5 15.99 -19.29 -10.38
C LEU A 5 14.49 -19.30 -10.66
N LEU A 6 14.07 -19.04 -11.90
CA LEU A 6 12.65 -19.01 -12.27
C LEU A 6 12.15 -20.38 -12.79
N ALA A 7 13.01 -21.22 -13.33
CA ALA A 7 12.64 -22.53 -13.92
C ALA A 7 12.26 -23.61 -12.89
N GLY A 8 12.40 -23.34 -11.58
CA GLY A 8 12.05 -24.27 -10.50
C GLY A 8 11.00 -23.75 -9.52
N MET A 9 10.54 -22.49 -9.65
CA MET A 9 9.61 -21.87 -8.71
C MET A 9 8.17 -22.27 -9.04
N SER A 10 7.44 -22.82 -8.08
CA SER A 10 6.01 -23.13 -8.22
C SER A 10 5.17 -21.85 -8.34
N LEU A 11 3.97 -21.95 -8.90
CA LEU A 11 3.03 -20.83 -8.97
C LEU A 11 2.72 -20.25 -7.57
N THR A 12 2.59 -21.13 -6.58
CA THR A 12 2.35 -20.74 -5.18
C THR A 12 3.50 -19.91 -4.64
N GLU A 13 4.74 -20.34 -4.84
CA GLU A 13 5.92 -19.57 -4.44
C GLU A 13 6.00 -18.24 -5.16
N ALA A 14 5.69 -18.19 -6.46
CA ALA A 14 5.66 -16.95 -7.23
C ALA A 14 4.64 -15.95 -6.66
N VAL A 15 3.45 -16.41 -6.31
CA VAL A 15 2.39 -15.59 -5.69
C VAL A 15 2.83 -15.06 -4.33
N LEU A 16 3.42 -15.90 -3.48
CA LEU A 16 3.89 -15.50 -2.14
C LEU A 16 5.06 -14.53 -2.21
N VAL A 17 6.00 -14.73 -3.13
CA VAL A 17 7.11 -13.81 -3.37
C VAL A 17 6.60 -12.47 -3.87
N ALA A 18 5.73 -12.47 -4.88
CA ALA A 18 5.13 -11.24 -5.42
C ALA A 18 4.38 -10.46 -4.34
N GLN A 19 3.61 -11.15 -3.48
CA GLN A 19 2.94 -10.54 -2.34
C GLN A 19 3.94 -9.93 -1.35
N ALA A 20 4.98 -10.66 -0.97
CA ALA A 20 5.96 -10.19 0.00
C ALA A 20 6.73 -8.96 -0.52
N VAL A 21 7.13 -8.97 -1.80
CA VAL A 21 7.80 -7.85 -2.45
C VAL A 21 6.88 -6.62 -2.51
N ALA A 22 5.65 -6.78 -2.98
CA ALA A 22 4.71 -5.67 -3.09
C ALA A 22 4.36 -5.07 -1.72
N SER A 23 4.06 -5.91 -0.73
CA SER A 23 3.73 -5.46 0.63
C SER A 23 4.92 -4.79 1.33
N GLY A 24 6.14 -5.32 1.13
CA GLY A 24 7.37 -4.70 1.65
C GLY A 24 7.65 -3.35 1.02
N ALA A 25 7.53 -3.22 -0.30
CA ALA A 25 7.69 -1.96 -1.02
C ALA A 25 6.67 -0.92 -0.55
N MET A 26 5.39 -1.29 -0.44
CA MET A 26 4.34 -0.39 0.04
C MET A 26 4.51 -0.04 1.51
N CYS A 27 4.99 -0.95 2.36
CA CYS A 27 5.30 -0.65 3.76
C CYS A 27 6.39 0.43 3.85
N GLY A 28 7.49 0.30 3.14
CA GLY A 28 8.56 1.32 3.13
C GLY A 28 8.06 2.66 2.61
N LEU A 29 7.30 2.64 1.51
CA LEU A 29 6.76 3.85 0.90
C LEU A 29 5.75 4.55 1.82
N ILE A 30 4.85 3.82 2.47
CA ILE A 30 3.83 4.45 3.32
C ILE A 30 4.43 5.06 4.61
N TRP A 31 5.50 4.49 5.16
CA TRP A 31 6.25 5.10 6.25
C TRP A 31 6.91 6.40 5.82
N PHE A 32 7.52 6.45 4.63
CA PHE A 32 8.04 7.69 4.07
C PHE A 32 6.93 8.73 3.89
N VAL A 33 5.78 8.32 3.36
CA VAL A 33 4.62 9.22 3.18
C VAL A 33 4.12 9.74 4.52
N GLN A 34 4.05 8.87 5.54
CA GLN A 34 3.55 9.21 6.87
C GLN A 34 4.44 10.22 7.60
N VAL A 35 5.74 9.98 7.58
CA VAL A 35 6.69 10.73 8.43
C VAL A 35 7.28 11.93 7.73
N VAL A 36 7.43 11.87 6.41
CA VAL A 36 8.12 12.90 5.63
C VAL A 36 7.18 13.61 4.67
N HIS A 37 6.58 12.85 3.75
CA HIS A 37 5.92 13.44 2.58
C HIS A 37 4.67 14.24 2.93
N TYR A 38 3.75 13.68 3.70
CA TYR A 38 2.51 14.38 4.07
C TYR A 38 2.74 15.57 5.02
N PRO A 39 3.59 15.49 6.05
CA PRO A 39 3.94 16.67 6.84
C PRO A 39 4.53 17.82 6.03
N LEU A 40 5.32 17.53 4.98
CA LEU A 40 5.89 18.56 4.11
C LEU A 40 4.87 19.32 3.27
N PHE A 41 3.66 18.79 3.06
CA PHE A 41 2.57 19.58 2.43
C PHE A 41 2.27 20.86 3.21
N ALA A 42 2.42 20.86 4.54
CA ALA A 42 2.23 22.05 5.37
C ALA A 42 3.25 23.17 5.10
N ALA A 43 4.41 22.83 4.55
CA ALA A 43 5.47 23.79 4.23
C ALA A 43 5.33 24.43 2.83
N ILE A 44 4.36 23.97 2.02
CA ILE A 44 4.16 24.50 0.67
C ILE A 44 3.28 25.74 0.75
N GLY A 45 3.80 26.87 0.25
CA GLY A 45 3.10 28.16 0.24
C GLY A 45 1.81 28.12 -0.57
N GLY A 46 0.83 28.97 -0.18
CA GLY A 46 -0.55 28.97 -0.67
C GLY A 46 -0.69 28.96 -2.20
N ASP A 47 0.05 29.80 -2.90
CA ASP A 47 -0.08 30.01 -4.35
C ASP A 47 0.32 28.79 -5.19
N ARG A 48 1.14 27.87 -4.64
CA ARG A 48 1.64 26.68 -5.34
C ARG A 48 1.08 25.37 -4.83
N SER A 49 0.28 25.40 -3.79
CA SER A 49 -0.15 24.17 -3.11
C SER A 49 -1.11 23.32 -3.97
N SER A 50 -1.98 23.96 -4.75
CA SER A 50 -2.88 23.26 -5.68
C SER A 50 -2.11 22.57 -6.81
N ASP A 51 -1.19 23.28 -7.46
CA ASP A 51 -0.36 22.73 -8.54
C ASP A 51 0.51 21.57 -8.04
N TYR A 52 1.08 21.74 -6.84
CA TYR A 52 1.85 20.68 -6.20
C TYR A 52 1.00 19.46 -5.89
N ALA A 53 -0.21 19.64 -5.38
CA ALA A 53 -1.12 18.54 -5.07
C ALA A 53 -1.51 17.76 -6.34
N HIS A 54 -1.81 18.45 -7.44
CA HIS A 54 -2.08 17.84 -8.73
C HIS A 54 -0.86 17.05 -9.25
N GLU A 55 0.31 17.67 -9.24
CA GLU A 55 1.53 17.03 -9.74
C GLU A 55 1.94 15.84 -8.87
N ASN A 56 1.77 15.93 -7.54
CA ASN A 56 1.98 14.82 -6.64
C ASN A 56 1.09 13.63 -6.98
N GLN A 57 -0.23 13.84 -7.18
CA GLN A 57 -1.13 12.75 -7.55
C GLN A 57 -0.73 12.12 -8.89
N ARG A 58 -0.41 12.95 -9.88
CA ARG A 58 -0.02 12.50 -11.22
C ARG A 58 1.24 11.61 -11.19
N ARG A 59 2.23 11.95 -10.34
CA ARG A 59 3.50 11.21 -10.22
C ARG A 59 3.43 10.03 -9.27
N THR A 60 2.69 10.15 -8.18
CA THR A 60 2.61 9.10 -7.14
C THR A 60 1.75 7.93 -7.61
N THR A 61 0.62 8.18 -8.27
CA THR A 61 -0.30 7.12 -8.71
C THR A 61 0.37 6.02 -9.54
N PRO A 62 1.15 6.31 -10.59
CA PRO A 62 1.79 5.27 -11.39
C PRO A 62 2.87 4.48 -10.62
N VAL A 63 3.38 5.02 -9.52
CA VAL A 63 4.34 4.32 -8.66
C VAL A 63 3.63 3.35 -7.72
N VAL A 64 2.56 3.78 -7.05
CA VAL A 64 1.90 2.98 -6.01
C VAL A 64 0.89 1.99 -6.58
N LEU A 65 0.19 2.34 -7.64
CA LEU A 65 -0.92 1.53 -8.18
C LEU A 65 -0.49 0.11 -8.60
N PRO A 66 0.64 -0.10 -9.28
CA PRO A 66 1.08 -1.45 -9.64
C PRO A 66 1.27 -2.36 -8.42
N PHE A 67 1.91 -1.87 -7.35
CA PHE A 67 2.09 -2.65 -6.12
C PHE A 67 0.75 -2.94 -5.44
N MET A 68 -0.15 -1.97 -5.36
CA MET A 68 -1.49 -2.17 -4.81
C MET A 68 -2.30 -3.20 -5.60
N LEU A 69 -2.18 -3.22 -6.93
CA LEU A 69 -2.84 -4.23 -7.78
C LEU A 69 -2.25 -5.62 -7.56
N VAL A 70 -0.93 -5.75 -7.48
CA VAL A 70 -0.28 -7.02 -7.15
C VAL A 70 -0.76 -7.51 -5.79
N GLU A 71 -0.83 -6.63 -4.78
CA GLU A 71 -1.30 -7.01 -3.45
C GLU A 71 -2.74 -7.52 -3.44
N VAL A 72 -3.67 -6.85 -4.13
CA VAL A 72 -5.07 -7.28 -4.12
C VAL A 72 -5.25 -8.61 -4.86
N VAL A 73 -4.57 -8.80 -5.98
CA VAL A 73 -4.63 -10.05 -6.75
C VAL A 73 -4.04 -11.20 -5.95
N THR A 74 -2.85 -11.04 -5.41
CA THR A 74 -2.17 -12.10 -4.62
C THR A 74 -2.92 -12.40 -3.33
N ALA A 75 -3.42 -11.39 -2.61
CA ALA A 75 -4.20 -11.60 -1.40
C ALA A 75 -5.51 -12.34 -1.66
N MET A 76 -6.21 -12.01 -2.76
CA MET A 76 -7.41 -12.71 -3.17
C MET A 76 -7.11 -14.15 -3.55
N THR A 77 -6.05 -14.39 -4.32
CA THR A 77 -5.61 -15.75 -4.69
C THR A 77 -5.33 -16.58 -3.45
N ILE A 78 -4.57 -16.07 -2.48
CA ILE A 78 -4.22 -16.78 -1.24
C ILE A 78 -5.46 -16.99 -0.36
N ALA A 79 -6.40 -16.06 -0.34
CA ALA A 79 -7.63 -16.20 0.45
C ALA A 79 -8.57 -17.29 -0.13
N VAL A 80 -8.64 -17.42 -1.46
CA VAL A 80 -9.47 -18.42 -2.13
C VAL A 80 -8.81 -19.80 -2.15
N TRP A 81 -7.50 -19.85 -2.36
CA TRP A 81 -6.68 -21.06 -2.40
C TRP A 81 -5.50 -20.94 -1.42
N PRO A 82 -5.75 -21.15 -0.10
CA PRO A 82 -4.68 -21.04 0.89
C PRO A 82 -3.57 -22.07 0.62
N PRO A 83 -2.31 -21.65 0.49
CA PRO A 83 -1.19 -22.57 0.33
C PRO A 83 -1.04 -23.49 1.54
N GLN A 84 -0.42 -24.66 1.33
CA GLN A 84 -0.07 -25.55 2.43
C GLN A 84 0.80 -24.82 3.47
N GLY A 85 0.58 -25.09 4.74
CA GLY A 85 1.25 -24.39 5.85
C GLY A 85 0.63 -23.04 6.23
N ILE A 86 -0.30 -22.49 5.43
CA ILE A 86 -0.98 -21.21 5.74
C ILE A 86 -2.42 -21.49 6.21
N PRO A 87 -2.76 -21.21 7.48
CA PRO A 87 -4.13 -21.36 7.96
C PRO A 87 -5.10 -20.46 7.20
N PRO A 88 -6.29 -20.95 6.79
CA PRO A 88 -7.25 -20.15 6.02
C PRO A 88 -7.68 -18.85 6.69
N TRP A 89 -7.79 -18.83 8.01
CA TRP A 89 -8.13 -17.60 8.75
C TRP A 89 -7.05 -16.52 8.60
N LEU A 90 -5.78 -16.92 8.49
CA LEU A 90 -4.67 -15.98 8.33
C LEU A 90 -4.64 -15.41 6.89
N ALA A 91 -4.99 -16.22 5.89
CA ALA A 91 -5.22 -15.76 4.53
C ALA A 91 -6.38 -14.73 4.47
N ALA A 92 -7.47 -15.00 5.21
CA ALA A 92 -8.60 -14.07 5.33
C ALA A 92 -8.21 -12.75 6.02
N VAL A 93 -7.40 -12.80 7.07
CA VAL A 93 -6.84 -11.60 7.72
C VAL A 93 -6.00 -10.79 6.71
N GLY A 94 -5.15 -11.45 5.93
CA GLY A 94 -4.37 -10.80 4.87
C GLY A 94 -5.25 -10.06 3.86
N PHE A 95 -6.35 -10.68 3.42
CA PHE A 95 -7.30 -10.04 2.52
C PHE A 95 -8.07 -8.90 3.17
N ALA A 96 -8.48 -9.04 4.44
CA ALA A 96 -9.14 -7.98 5.19
C ALA A 96 -8.26 -6.73 5.35
N LEU A 97 -6.95 -6.90 5.58
CA LEU A 97 -6.00 -5.78 5.61
C LEU A 97 -5.94 -5.05 4.26
N VAL A 98 -5.96 -5.77 3.14
CA VAL A 98 -6.04 -5.15 1.80
C VAL A 98 -7.35 -4.37 1.65
N ALA A 99 -8.47 -4.92 2.07
CA ALA A 99 -9.77 -4.22 2.02
C ALA A 99 -9.75 -2.92 2.86
N ILE A 100 -9.14 -2.94 4.04
CA ILE A 100 -8.94 -1.75 4.88
C ILE A 100 -8.07 -0.71 4.16
N ILE A 101 -6.97 -1.13 3.54
CA ILE A 101 -6.07 -0.25 2.78
C ILE A 101 -6.82 0.43 1.64
N TRP A 102 -7.52 -0.33 0.81
CA TRP A 102 -8.29 0.20 -0.31
C TRP A 102 -9.45 1.07 0.15
N GLY A 103 -10.20 0.63 1.16
CA GLY A 103 -11.29 1.39 1.76
C GLY A 103 -10.82 2.74 2.29
N SER A 104 -9.75 2.76 3.10
CA SER A 104 -9.18 4.01 3.62
C SER A 104 -8.61 4.90 2.51
N THR A 105 -8.07 4.32 1.44
CA THR A 105 -7.57 5.07 0.30
C THR A 105 -8.71 5.80 -0.41
N PHE A 106 -9.78 5.10 -0.79
CA PHE A 106 -10.88 5.71 -1.53
C PHE A 106 -11.81 6.59 -0.69
N LEU A 107 -12.05 6.20 0.56
CA LEU A 107 -13.00 6.92 1.40
C LEU A 107 -12.37 8.11 2.15
N LEU A 108 -11.07 8.08 2.40
CA LEU A 108 -10.40 9.13 3.17
C LEU A 108 -9.36 9.88 2.33
N GLN A 109 -8.38 9.17 1.74
CA GLN A 109 -7.23 9.84 1.14
C GLN A 109 -7.57 10.51 -0.19
N VAL A 110 -8.26 9.83 -1.09
CA VAL A 110 -8.64 10.37 -2.40
C VAL A 110 -9.47 11.65 -2.26
N PRO A 111 -10.53 11.72 -1.43
CA PRO A 111 -11.27 12.96 -1.21
C PRO A 111 -10.42 14.11 -0.64
N LEU A 112 -9.52 13.82 0.32
CA LEU A 112 -8.66 14.83 0.93
C LEU A 112 -7.64 15.38 -0.08
N HIS A 113 -7.02 14.52 -0.88
CA HIS A 113 -6.15 14.96 -1.97
C HIS A 113 -6.91 15.78 -3.01
N GLY A 114 -8.13 15.39 -3.34
CA GLY A 114 -9.01 16.16 -4.24
C GLY A 114 -9.33 17.55 -3.70
N ARG A 115 -9.52 17.70 -2.37
CA ARG A 115 -9.70 19.02 -1.75
C ARG A 115 -8.44 19.86 -1.86
N LEU A 116 -7.25 19.32 -1.52
CA LEU A 116 -5.99 20.05 -1.67
C LEU A 116 -5.73 20.50 -3.11
N ALA A 117 -6.08 19.68 -4.08
CA ALA A 117 -5.91 20.00 -5.49
C ALA A 117 -6.84 21.14 -5.95
N ARG A 118 -8.09 21.22 -5.42
CA ARG A 118 -9.04 22.27 -5.79
C ARG A 118 -8.86 23.56 -5.01
N ASP A 119 -8.68 23.42 -3.69
CA ASP A 119 -8.82 24.55 -2.75
C ASP A 119 -7.45 25.10 -2.32
N GLY A 120 -6.36 24.40 -2.71
CA GLY A 120 -5.01 24.75 -2.30
C GLY A 120 -4.72 24.42 -0.84
N HIS A 121 -3.81 25.18 -0.23
CA HIS A 121 -3.36 24.92 1.15
C HIS A 121 -4.50 25.11 2.17
N ALA A 122 -4.79 24.04 2.89
CA ALA A 122 -5.67 24.04 4.05
C ALA A 122 -5.04 23.18 5.14
N SER A 123 -4.62 23.81 6.24
CA SER A 123 -3.91 23.13 7.34
C SER A 123 -4.71 22.01 7.99
N ASP A 124 -6.04 22.16 8.07
CA ASP A 124 -6.96 21.13 8.56
C ASP A 124 -6.99 19.90 7.63
N VAL A 125 -6.93 20.11 6.31
CA VAL A 125 -6.91 19.01 5.32
C VAL A 125 -5.58 18.27 5.38
N VAL A 126 -4.45 18.97 5.48
CA VAL A 126 -3.14 18.34 5.67
C VAL A 126 -3.11 17.54 6.96
N ALA A 127 -3.59 18.10 8.07
CA ALA A 127 -3.67 17.38 9.34
C ALA A 127 -4.58 16.13 9.25
N ALA A 128 -5.69 16.22 8.50
CA ALA A 128 -6.57 15.07 8.26
C ALA A 128 -5.89 13.98 7.40
N LEU A 129 -5.11 14.37 6.37
CA LEU A 129 -4.30 13.44 5.57
C LEU A 129 -3.32 12.68 6.45
N VAL A 130 -2.53 13.39 7.26
CA VAL A 130 -1.54 12.78 8.17
C VAL A 130 -2.20 11.81 9.15
N ARG A 131 -3.30 12.23 9.80
CA ARG A 131 -4.02 11.36 10.75
C ARG A 131 -4.65 10.15 10.08
N GLY A 132 -5.36 10.37 8.96
CA GLY A 132 -6.02 9.27 8.23
C GLY A 132 -5.05 8.28 7.62
N ASN A 133 -3.84 8.70 7.29
CA ASN A 133 -2.83 7.82 6.72
C ASN A 133 -2.29 6.77 7.72
N TRP A 134 -2.41 7.00 9.04
CA TRP A 134 -2.02 6.00 10.03
C TRP A 134 -2.75 4.67 9.88
N ILE A 135 -4.00 4.68 9.42
CA ILE A 135 -4.76 3.45 9.11
C ILE A 135 -4.00 2.62 8.08
N ARG A 136 -3.55 3.27 7.00
CA ARG A 136 -2.79 2.62 5.94
C ARG A 136 -1.40 2.20 6.40
N THR A 137 -0.73 3.04 7.17
CA THR A 137 0.63 2.75 7.69
C THR A 137 0.62 1.50 8.57
N VAL A 138 -0.32 1.41 9.51
CA VAL A 138 -0.47 0.23 10.38
C VAL A 138 -0.87 -1.00 9.55
N ALA A 139 -1.86 -0.85 8.65
CA ALA A 139 -2.33 -1.97 7.84
C ALA A 139 -1.23 -2.51 6.91
N TRP A 140 -0.45 -1.66 6.23
CA TRP A 140 0.67 -2.13 5.39
C TRP A 140 1.82 -2.70 6.20
N THR A 141 2.09 -2.19 7.40
CA THR A 141 3.10 -2.78 8.29
C THR A 141 2.69 -4.20 8.71
N ALA A 142 1.46 -4.37 9.17
CA ALA A 142 0.92 -5.68 9.52
C ALA A 142 0.92 -6.64 8.31
N ARG A 143 0.59 -6.12 7.13
CA ARG A 143 0.58 -6.88 5.89
C ARG A 143 1.98 -7.33 5.46
N ALA A 144 2.99 -6.47 5.54
CA ALA A 144 4.37 -6.83 5.22
C ALA A 144 4.89 -7.93 6.16
N VAL A 145 4.62 -7.82 7.45
CA VAL A 145 4.98 -8.86 8.44
C VAL A 145 4.26 -10.17 8.13
N LEU A 146 2.96 -10.11 7.84
CA LEU A 146 2.17 -11.29 7.50
C LEU A 146 2.65 -11.96 6.22
N ALA A 147 2.94 -11.18 5.17
CA ALA A 147 3.44 -11.70 3.89
C ALA A 147 4.81 -12.37 4.04
N ALA A 148 5.71 -11.77 4.80
CA ALA A 148 7.01 -12.37 5.11
C ALA A 148 6.87 -13.68 5.90
N TRP A 149 5.94 -13.73 6.85
CA TRP A 149 5.64 -14.95 7.60
C TRP A 149 5.06 -16.04 6.68
N MET A 150 4.08 -15.71 5.82
CA MET A 150 3.48 -16.64 4.87
C MET A 150 4.52 -17.24 3.91
N LEU A 151 5.42 -16.40 3.40
CA LEU A 151 6.51 -16.86 2.52
C LEU A 151 7.41 -17.88 3.22
N ARG A 152 7.71 -17.66 4.49
CA ARG A 152 8.52 -18.58 5.29
C ARG A 152 7.79 -19.87 5.67
N ALA A 153 6.49 -19.80 5.93
CA ALA A 153 5.69 -20.93 6.39
C ALA A 153 5.36 -21.92 5.26
N ALA A 154 5.39 -21.47 4.00
CA ALA A 154 5.12 -22.31 2.82
C ALA A 154 6.38 -22.90 2.18
N GLY A 155 7.59 -22.50 2.58
CA GLY A 155 8.88 -23.05 2.14
C GLY A 155 9.44 -24.02 3.16
#